data_5a0e10b290887a51b92b4a9b3fdbfb0e
#
_entry.id   5a0e10b290887a51b92b4a9b3fdbfb0e
#
_cell.length_a   1.000
_cell.length_b   1.000
_cell.length_c   1.000
_cell.angle_alpha   90.00
_cell.angle_beta   90.00
_cell.angle_gamma   90.00
#
_symmetry.space_group_name_H-M   'P 1'
#
loop_
_entity.id
_entity.type
_entity.pdbx_description
1 polymer ?
#
loop_
_entity_poly.entity_id
_entity_poly.type
_entity_poly.pdbx_seq_one_letter_code
_entity_poly.pdbx_strand_id
1 'polypeptide(L)'
;MTRKTLFLFVLLIGCFTAFAQNDSPKSNCVNIELPTGKLSLQPLNQNTVRVRFTKGQAVPKEELIYTEDVASPAYKVKENNTSLKLSLEKMVVVYDKQRQTLTFTDAKGQIILQEKEGGRLLKSSTVQGEPAFLAEQHFLSPADEYLFGTGQFQDGYLNVRGLSRRLT
;
A
#
# COMPACT_ATOMS: atom_id res chain seq x y z
N MET A 1 78.11 6.09 -25.29
CA MET A 1 77.30 5.20 -24.45
C MET A 1 76.07 5.98 -24.00
N THR A 2 74.90 5.81 -24.68
CA THR A 2 73.66 6.56 -24.46
C THR A 2 72.67 5.66 -23.77
N ARG A 3 72.34 6.00 -22.51
CA ARG A 3 71.34 5.31 -21.73
C ARG A 3 69.97 5.78 -22.19
N LYS A 4 69.14 4.90 -22.78
CA LYS A 4 67.73 5.11 -23.08
C LYS A 4 66.94 4.84 -21.84
N THR A 5 66.37 5.88 -21.29
CA THR A 5 65.34 5.79 -20.18
C THR A 5 63.97 5.45 -20.78
N LEU A 6 63.49 4.26 -20.45
CA LEU A 6 62.18 3.81 -20.86
C LEU A 6 61.12 4.35 -19.83
N PHE A 7 60.28 5.30 -20.26
CA PHE A 7 59.12 5.77 -19.46
C PHE A 7 57.96 4.79 -19.62
N LEU A 8 57.65 4.07 -18.55
CA LEU A 8 56.48 3.19 -18.48
C LEU A 8 55.28 4.04 -18.09
N PHE A 9 54.39 4.32 -19.05
CA PHE A 9 53.12 5.01 -18.79
C PHE A 9 52.11 3.96 -18.32
N VAL A 10 51.82 3.91 -17.01
CA VAL A 10 50.75 3.08 -16.45
C VAL A 10 49.41 3.83 -16.63
N LEU A 11 48.64 3.40 -17.60
CA LEU A 11 47.29 3.90 -17.84
C LEU A 11 46.34 3.28 -16.80
N LEU A 12 45.98 4.04 -15.76
CA LEU A 12 44.99 3.65 -14.76
C LEU A 12 43.60 3.80 -15.39
N ILE A 13 43.06 2.70 -15.94
CA ILE A 13 41.67 2.64 -16.39
C ILE A 13 40.78 2.52 -15.14
N GLY A 14 40.27 3.65 -14.68
CA GLY A 14 39.23 3.68 -13.66
C GLY A 14 37.94 3.08 -14.22
N CYS A 15 37.59 1.86 -13.79
CA CYS A 15 36.26 1.31 -14.00
C CYS A 15 35.26 2.14 -13.21
N PHE A 16 34.65 3.13 -13.86
CA PHE A 16 33.39 3.70 -13.38
C PHE A 16 32.30 2.65 -13.57
N THR A 17 31.96 1.94 -12.51
CA THR A 17 30.70 1.19 -12.46
C THR A 17 29.57 2.19 -12.41
N ALA A 18 29.03 2.53 -13.57
CA ALA A 18 27.75 3.21 -13.65
C ALA A 18 26.71 2.26 -13.03
N PHE A 19 26.22 2.60 -11.83
CA PHE A 19 24.99 2.01 -11.32
C PHE A 19 23.89 2.45 -12.27
N ALA A 20 23.52 1.58 -13.19
CA ALA A 20 22.31 1.73 -13.98
C ALA A 20 21.16 1.69 -12.96
N GLN A 21 20.60 2.85 -12.65
CA GLN A 21 19.25 2.92 -12.10
C GLN A 21 18.33 2.30 -13.15
N ASN A 22 17.90 1.08 -12.90
CA ASN A 22 16.79 0.49 -13.64
C ASN A 22 15.55 1.34 -13.37
N ASP A 23 15.31 2.32 -14.23
CA ASP A 23 14.01 2.93 -14.41
C ASP A 23 13.09 1.93 -15.11
N SER A 24 12.73 0.87 -14.38
CA SER A 24 11.54 0.09 -14.71
C SER A 24 10.35 1.05 -14.75
N PRO A 25 9.40 0.93 -15.70
CA PRO A 25 8.22 1.77 -15.72
C PRO A 25 7.60 1.68 -14.33
N LYS A 26 7.58 2.80 -13.60
CA LYS A 26 7.11 2.86 -12.22
C LYS A 26 5.68 2.34 -12.23
N SER A 27 5.51 1.09 -11.81
CA SER A 27 4.20 0.59 -11.46
C SER A 27 3.59 1.63 -10.52
N ASN A 28 2.42 2.19 -10.87
CA ASN A 28 1.71 3.14 -10.04
C ASN A 28 1.27 2.53 -8.70
N CYS A 29 1.77 1.34 -8.36
CA CYS A 29 1.45 0.56 -7.17
C CYS A 29 2.72 0.12 -6.45
N VAL A 30 2.71 0.21 -5.13
CA VAL A 30 3.66 -0.45 -4.24
C VAL A 30 3.08 -1.80 -3.85
N ASN A 31 3.78 -2.88 -4.22
CA ASN A 31 3.33 -4.25 -3.97
C ASN A 31 4.11 -4.85 -2.79
N ILE A 32 3.39 -5.53 -1.92
CA ILE A 32 3.91 -6.24 -0.75
C ILE A 32 3.45 -7.68 -0.85
N GLU A 33 4.38 -8.60 -1.01
CA GLU A 33 4.08 -10.04 -1.04
C GLU A 33 3.91 -10.54 0.39
N LEU A 34 2.80 -11.26 0.63
CA LEU A 34 2.45 -11.86 1.91
C LEU A 34 2.28 -13.36 1.74
N PRO A 35 2.48 -14.16 2.79
CA PRO A 35 2.24 -15.61 2.72
C PRO A 35 0.81 -15.97 2.29
N THR A 36 -0.14 -15.09 2.55
CA THR A 36 -1.58 -15.28 2.28
C THR A 36 -2.07 -14.62 1.00
N GLY A 37 -1.22 -13.87 0.30
CA GLY A 37 -1.60 -13.14 -0.91
C GLY A 37 -0.74 -11.90 -1.12
N LYS A 38 -1.20 -11.00 -1.97
CA LYS A 38 -0.50 -9.77 -2.36
C LYS A 38 -1.28 -8.54 -1.91
N LEU A 39 -0.61 -7.65 -1.21
CA LEU A 39 -1.13 -6.35 -0.83
C LEU A 39 -0.57 -5.28 -1.77
N SER A 40 -1.44 -4.51 -2.41
CA SER A 40 -1.06 -3.44 -3.32
C SER A 40 -1.53 -2.09 -2.79
N LEU A 41 -0.63 -1.12 -2.71
CA LEU A 41 -0.90 0.25 -2.32
C LEU A 41 -0.76 1.13 -3.55
N GLN A 42 -1.85 1.69 -4.04
CA GLN A 42 -1.89 2.56 -5.21
C GLN A 42 -2.23 4.00 -4.78
N PRO A 43 -1.27 4.92 -4.86
CA PRO A 43 -1.56 6.34 -4.69
C PRO A 43 -2.45 6.85 -5.82
N LEU A 44 -3.60 7.44 -5.47
CA LEU A 44 -4.54 8.02 -6.42
C LEU A 44 -4.41 9.54 -6.48
N ASN A 45 -4.16 10.16 -5.33
CA ASN A 45 -3.84 11.59 -5.21
C ASN A 45 -3.02 11.83 -3.93
N GLN A 46 -2.79 13.09 -3.52
CA GLN A 46 -1.90 13.43 -2.40
C GLN A 46 -2.44 13.02 -1.01
N ASN A 47 -3.70 12.64 -0.91
CA ASN A 47 -4.35 12.22 0.33
C ASN A 47 -5.23 10.96 0.19
N THR A 48 -5.08 10.22 -0.91
CA THR A 48 -5.87 9.02 -1.17
C THR A 48 -4.97 7.89 -1.66
N VAL A 49 -5.04 6.76 -0.97
CA VAL A 49 -4.37 5.52 -1.36
C VAL A 49 -5.40 4.41 -1.49
N ARG A 50 -5.43 3.76 -2.63
CA ARG A 50 -6.21 2.55 -2.83
C ARG A 50 -5.44 1.37 -2.28
N VAL A 51 -6.05 0.62 -1.39
CA VAL A 51 -5.52 -0.63 -0.85
C VAL A 51 -6.25 -1.79 -1.50
N ARG A 52 -5.50 -2.72 -2.07
CA ARG A 52 -6.05 -3.95 -2.65
C ARG A 52 -5.31 -5.15 -2.09
N PHE A 53 -6.05 -6.12 -1.59
CA PHE A 53 -5.53 -7.43 -1.21
C PHE A 53 -6.04 -8.47 -2.20
N THR A 54 -5.13 -9.26 -2.78
CA THR A 54 -5.46 -10.30 -3.75
C THR A 54 -4.86 -11.62 -3.33
N LYS A 55 -5.63 -12.71 -3.51
CA LYS A 55 -5.19 -14.09 -3.30
C LYS A 55 -5.13 -14.79 -4.64
N GLY A 56 -3.97 -15.38 -4.98
CA GLY A 56 -3.75 -15.97 -6.29
C GLY A 56 -3.53 -14.92 -7.39
N GLN A 57 -3.83 -15.28 -8.64
CA GLN A 57 -3.76 -14.34 -9.75
C GLN A 57 -4.95 -13.38 -9.72
N ALA A 58 -4.66 -12.09 -9.73
CA ALA A 58 -5.70 -11.07 -9.86
C ALA A 58 -6.27 -11.13 -11.28
N VAL A 59 -7.58 -11.31 -11.39
CA VAL A 59 -8.29 -11.14 -12.67
C VAL A 59 -8.44 -9.64 -12.89
N PRO A 60 -7.95 -9.09 -13.99
CA PRO A 60 -8.21 -7.70 -14.36
C PRO A 60 -9.72 -7.49 -14.47
N LYS A 61 -10.24 -6.51 -13.73
CA LYS A 61 -11.63 -6.08 -13.84
C LYS A 61 -11.65 -4.65 -14.33
N GLU A 62 -12.63 -4.35 -15.18
CA GLU A 62 -12.93 -2.99 -15.56
C GLU A 62 -13.21 -2.13 -14.31
N GLU A 63 -12.59 -0.97 -14.25
CA GLU A 63 -12.73 -0.06 -13.11
C GLU A 63 -13.93 0.86 -13.34
N LEU A 64 -15.10 0.43 -12.87
CA LEU A 64 -16.35 1.18 -13.01
C LEU A 64 -16.45 2.43 -12.12
N ILE A 65 -15.54 2.55 -11.13
CA ILE A 65 -15.57 3.63 -10.14
C ILE A 65 -14.82 4.87 -10.62
N TYR A 66 -13.87 4.70 -11.53
CA TYR A 66 -13.08 5.81 -12.07
C TYR A 66 -13.54 6.13 -13.48
N THR A 67 -13.89 7.38 -13.71
CA THR A 67 -14.32 7.88 -15.03
C THR A 67 -13.17 8.37 -15.89
N GLU A 68 -11.98 8.53 -15.30
CA GLU A 68 -10.79 9.05 -15.95
C GLU A 68 -9.54 8.28 -15.51
N ASP A 69 -8.50 8.32 -16.33
CA ASP A 69 -7.17 7.83 -15.96
C ASP A 69 -6.61 8.71 -14.86
N VAL A 70 -6.54 8.17 -13.65
CA VAL A 70 -5.98 8.88 -12.50
C VAL A 70 -4.46 8.83 -12.59
N ALA A 71 -3.84 9.95 -12.92
CA ALA A 71 -2.39 10.10 -12.88
C ALA A 71 -1.88 9.90 -11.44
N SER A 72 -0.93 8.99 -11.27
CA SER A 72 -0.33 8.76 -9.94
C SER A 72 0.41 10.00 -9.48
N PRO A 73 0.16 10.48 -8.25
CA PRO A 73 0.86 11.61 -7.68
C PRO A 73 2.34 11.25 -7.41
N ALA A 74 3.18 12.26 -7.21
CA ALA A 74 4.54 12.03 -6.70
C ALA A 74 4.48 11.44 -5.29
N TYR A 75 5.24 10.38 -5.06
CA TYR A 75 5.36 9.73 -3.75
C TYR A 75 6.78 9.22 -3.52
N LYS A 76 7.10 8.94 -2.26
CA LYS A 76 8.38 8.35 -1.85
C LYS A 76 8.12 7.05 -1.10
N VAL A 77 8.96 6.05 -1.37
CA VAL A 77 8.94 4.78 -0.62
C VAL A 77 10.26 4.64 0.12
N LYS A 78 10.16 4.32 1.41
CA LYS A 78 11.29 3.90 2.23
C LYS A 78 10.95 2.56 2.84
N GLU A 79 11.85 1.61 2.72
CA GLU A 79 11.67 0.27 3.25
C GLU A 79 12.89 -0.12 4.09
N ASN A 80 12.62 -0.81 5.19
CA ASN A 80 13.63 -1.40 6.05
C ASN A 80 13.18 -2.81 6.48
N ASN A 81 13.90 -3.42 7.42
CA ASN A 81 13.60 -4.79 7.90
C ASN A 81 12.25 -4.90 8.61
N THR A 82 11.75 -3.83 9.22
CA THR A 82 10.54 -3.84 10.07
C THR A 82 9.34 -3.19 9.41
N SER A 83 9.54 -2.28 8.45
CA SER A 83 8.45 -1.51 7.87
C SER A 83 8.70 -1.08 6.43
N LEU A 84 7.61 -0.80 5.71
CA LEU A 84 7.59 -0.08 4.45
C LEU A 84 6.75 1.20 4.66
N LYS A 85 7.33 2.35 4.31
CA LYS A 85 6.69 3.66 4.42
C LYS A 85 6.48 4.26 3.05
N LEU A 86 5.23 4.50 2.69
CA LEU A 86 4.79 5.24 1.51
C LEU A 86 4.43 6.66 1.94
N SER A 87 5.12 7.66 1.42
CA SER A 87 4.90 9.06 1.79
C SER A 87 4.38 9.84 0.60
N LEU A 88 3.21 10.43 0.76
CA LEU A 88 2.59 11.44 -0.09
C LEU A 88 2.76 12.83 0.55
N GLU A 89 2.34 13.89 -0.11
CA GLU A 89 2.40 15.25 0.42
C GLU A 89 1.54 15.41 1.69
N LYS A 90 0.31 14.88 1.68
CA LYS A 90 -0.69 15.08 2.73
C LYS A 90 -0.94 13.83 3.59
N MET A 91 -0.41 12.69 3.21
CA MET A 91 -0.65 11.40 3.86
C MET A 91 0.60 10.54 3.89
N VAL A 92 0.74 9.77 4.94
CA VAL A 92 1.76 8.72 5.03
C VAL A 92 1.08 7.39 5.36
N VAL A 93 1.46 6.34 4.62
CA VAL A 93 1.03 4.98 4.90
C VAL A 93 2.24 4.17 5.36
N VAL A 94 2.13 3.54 6.51
CA VAL A 94 3.17 2.67 7.07
C VAL A 94 2.63 1.25 7.14
N TYR A 95 3.32 0.33 6.49
CA TYR A 95 3.11 -1.10 6.64
C TYR A 95 4.11 -1.67 7.65
N ASP A 96 3.60 -2.21 8.76
CA ASP A 96 4.39 -2.96 9.75
C ASP A 96 4.52 -4.41 9.27
N LYS A 97 5.76 -4.86 9.01
CA LYS A 97 6.04 -6.19 8.47
C LYS A 97 5.83 -7.31 9.49
N GLN A 98 6.00 -7.02 10.78
CA GLN A 98 5.84 -7.99 11.85
C GLN A 98 4.35 -8.24 12.14
N ARG A 99 3.59 -7.16 12.30
CA ARG A 99 2.15 -7.22 12.59
C ARG A 99 1.30 -7.39 11.33
N GLN A 100 1.88 -7.17 10.15
CA GLN A 100 1.20 -7.17 8.86
C GLN A 100 0.01 -6.20 8.79
N THR A 101 0.17 -5.01 9.39
CA THR A 101 -0.88 -3.99 9.49
C THR A 101 -0.48 -2.71 8.78
N LEU A 102 -1.50 -1.99 8.29
CA LEU A 102 -1.37 -0.65 7.75
C LEU A 102 -1.78 0.39 8.79
N THR A 103 -1.00 1.46 8.88
CA THR A 103 -1.34 2.68 9.61
C THR A 103 -1.29 3.85 8.66
N PHE A 104 -2.35 4.65 8.65
CA PHE A 104 -2.49 5.86 7.84
C PHE A 104 -2.39 7.06 8.76
N THR A 105 -1.52 8.01 8.42
CA THR A 105 -1.36 9.26 9.16
C THR A 105 -1.45 10.45 8.23
N ASP A 106 -1.75 11.61 8.77
CA ASP A 106 -1.59 12.87 8.07
C ASP A 106 -0.09 13.24 7.94
N ALA A 107 0.19 14.37 7.29
CA ALA A 107 1.57 14.87 7.11
C ALA A 107 2.26 15.24 8.44
N LYS A 108 1.49 15.46 9.53
CA LYS A 108 2.00 15.78 10.87
C LYS A 108 2.24 14.53 11.72
N GLY A 109 1.87 13.34 11.20
CA GLY A 109 2.00 12.07 11.91
C GLY A 109 0.82 11.71 12.81
N GLN A 110 -0.28 12.47 12.75
CA GLN A 110 -1.51 12.11 13.46
C GLN A 110 -2.18 10.92 12.78
N ILE A 111 -2.54 9.89 13.54
CA ILE A 111 -3.21 8.70 13.02
C ILE A 111 -4.60 9.07 12.52
N ILE A 112 -4.87 8.73 11.26
CA ILE A 112 -6.18 8.85 10.61
C ILE A 112 -6.93 7.52 10.71
N LEU A 113 -6.21 6.41 10.42
CA LEU A 113 -6.79 5.07 10.40
C LEU A 113 -5.70 4.05 10.69
N GLN A 114 -6.03 3.00 11.44
CA GLN A 114 -5.10 1.92 11.74
C GLN A 114 -5.80 0.57 11.68
N GLU A 115 -5.20 -0.37 10.97
CA GLU A 115 -5.69 -1.75 10.94
C GLU A 115 -5.44 -2.45 12.28
N LYS A 116 -6.39 -3.29 12.66
CA LYS A 116 -6.22 -4.23 13.77
C LYS A 116 -5.32 -5.39 13.31
N GLU A 117 -4.38 -5.82 14.14
CA GLU A 117 -3.56 -7.00 13.87
C GLU A 117 -4.45 -8.25 13.67
N GLY A 118 -4.16 -9.03 12.62
CA GLY A 118 -5.00 -10.16 12.21
C GLY A 118 -6.38 -9.79 11.67
N GLY A 119 -6.66 -8.49 11.46
CA GLY A 119 -7.97 -8.00 11.05
C GLY A 119 -8.24 -8.05 9.54
N ARG A 120 -7.26 -8.38 8.71
CA ARG A 120 -7.44 -8.57 7.25
C ARG A 120 -7.54 -10.04 6.95
N LEU A 121 -8.76 -10.50 6.61
CA LEU A 121 -9.04 -11.92 6.36
C LEU A 121 -9.73 -12.09 5.00
N LEU A 122 -9.31 -13.13 4.28
CA LEU A 122 -9.94 -13.58 3.04
C LEU A 122 -10.01 -15.10 3.09
N LYS A 123 -11.17 -15.63 3.50
CA LYS A 123 -11.40 -17.06 3.68
C LYS A 123 -12.19 -17.61 2.50
N SER A 124 -11.81 -18.77 1.98
CA SER A 124 -12.61 -19.48 0.99
C SER A 124 -13.95 -19.89 1.63
N SER A 125 -15.03 -19.72 0.88
CA SER A 125 -16.40 -19.99 1.28
C SER A 125 -17.19 -20.53 0.09
N THR A 126 -18.46 -20.86 0.31
CA THR A 126 -19.38 -21.26 -0.76
C THR A 126 -20.69 -20.53 -0.52
N VAL A 127 -21.21 -19.89 -1.55
CA VAL A 127 -22.50 -19.21 -1.51
C VAL A 127 -23.39 -19.81 -2.61
N GLN A 128 -24.53 -20.37 -2.22
CA GLN A 128 -25.45 -21.05 -3.14
C GLN A 128 -24.82 -22.11 -4.05
N GLY A 129 -23.80 -22.81 -3.55
CA GLY A 129 -23.06 -23.83 -4.32
C GLY A 129 -21.86 -23.29 -5.13
N GLU A 130 -21.72 -21.98 -5.25
CA GLU A 130 -20.64 -21.35 -6.00
C GLU A 130 -19.45 -21.01 -5.11
N PRO A 131 -18.19 -21.25 -5.56
CA PRO A 131 -16.99 -20.82 -4.84
C PRO A 131 -16.99 -19.31 -4.62
N ALA A 132 -16.79 -18.90 -3.37
CA ALA A 132 -16.78 -17.50 -2.96
C ALA A 132 -15.69 -17.25 -1.92
N PHE A 133 -15.54 -15.99 -1.50
CA PHE A 133 -14.70 -15.60 -0.38
C PHE A 133 -15.49 -14.80 0.63
N LEU A 134 -15.26 -15.11 1.91
CA LEU A 134 -15.62 -14.24 3.02
C LEU A 134 -14.46 -13.29 3.25
N ALA A 135 -14.70 -11.99 3.06
CA ALA A 135 -13.72 -10.93 3.29
C ALA A 135 -14.06 -10.17 4.56
N GLU A 136 -13.08 -10.00 5.43
CA GLU A 136 -13.20 -9.20 6.65
C GLU A 136 -12.06 -8.19 6.73
N GLN A 137 -12.37 -6.97 7.17
CA GLN A 137 -11.40 -5.93 7.45
C GLN A 137 -11.75 -5.23 8.75
N HIS A 138 -10.82 -5.25 9.71
CA HIS A 138 -10.99 -4.66 11.02
C HIS A 138 -10.02 -3.49 11.20
N PHE A 139 -10.55 -2.39 11.73
CA PHE A 139 -9.79 -1.20 12.11
C PHE A 139 -9.89 -0.96 13.61
N LEU A 140 -8.89 -0.28 14.16
CA LEU A 140 -8.95 0.23 15.52
C LEU A 140 -9.83 1.49 15.52
N SER A 141 -10.71 1.57 16.50
CA SER A 141 -11.62 2.70 16.70
C SER A 141 -11.39 3.28 18.10
N PRO A 142 -10.82 4.48 18.23
CA PRO A 142 -10.66 5.16 19.51
C PRO A 142 -11.98 5.33 20.25
N ALA A 143 -11.95 5.40 21.59
CA ALA A 143 -13.16 5.44 22.40
C ALA A 143 -13.99 6.72 22.18
N ASP A 144 -13.33 7.80 21.81
CA ASP A 144 -13.91 9.12 21.52
C ASP A 144 -14.25 9.35 20.04
N GLU A 145 -14.08 8.32 19.19
CA GLU A 145 -14.44 8.39 17.77
C GLU A 145 -15.96 8.28 17.58
N TYR A 146 -16.49 9.10 16.68
CA TYR A 146 -17.86 9.07 16.22
C TYR A 146 -17.91 8.55 14.80
N LEU A 147 -18.79 7.59 14.51
CA LEU A 147 -18.97 7.01 13.18
C LEU A 147 -20.33 7.40 12.63
N PHE A 148 -20.34 7.99 11.44
CA PHE A 148 -21.53 8.44 10.75
C PHE A 148 -21.62 7.77 9.38
N GLY A 149 -22.82 7.65 8.83
CA GLY A 149 -23.07 7.09 7.51
C GLY A 149 -23.46 5.62 7.54
N THR A 150 -22.86 4.77 6.72
CA THR A 150 -23.20 3.35 6.50
C THR A 150 -24.59 3.11 5.90
N GLY A 151 -25.18 4.09 5.25
CA GLY A 151 -26.51 4.02 4.63
C GLY A 151 -27.56 4.79 5.42
N GLN A 152 -28.79 4.80 4.88
CA GLN A 152 -29.93 5.46 5.51
C GLN A 152 -30.76 4.43 6.28
N PHE A 153 -30.70 4.50 7.60
CA PHE A 153 -31.48 3.65 8.51
C PHE A 153 -32.49 4.49 9.27
N GLN A 154 -33.71 3.99 9.42
CA GLN A 154 -34.80 4.68 10.12
C GLN A 154 -34.81 4.37 11.62
N ASP A 155 -33.65 4.28 12.25
CA ASP A 155 -33.53 3.95 13.67
C ASP A 155 -33.19 5.15 14.57
N GLY A 156 -33.01 6.34 13.96
CA GLY A 156 -32.79 7.59 14.69
C GLY A 156 -31.39 7.79 15.24
N TYR A 157 -30.44 6.87 14.99
CA TYR A 157 -29.07 7.02 15.45
C TYR A 157 -28.22 7.77 14.43
N LEU A 158 -27.65 8.90 14.85
CA LEU A 158 -26.68 9.64 14.05
C LEU A 158 -25.28 9.01 14.17
N ASN A 159 -24.83 8.74 15.38
CA ASN A 159 -23.57 8.01 15.63
C ASN A 159 -23.87 6.50 15.63
N VAL A 160 -23.30 5.80 14.68
CA VAL A 160 -23.50 4.35 14.48
C VAL A 160 -22.38 3.50 15.08
N ARG A 161 -21.48 4.10 15.88
CA ARG A 161 -20.39 3.38 16.55
C ARG A 161 -20.96 2.30 17.46
N GLY A 162 -20.43 1.08 17.36
CA GLY A 162 -20.89 -0.08 18.13
C GLY A 162 -22.18 -0.72 17.62
N LEU A 163 -22.81 -0.17 16.57
CA LEU A 163 -23.99 -0.76 15.97
C LEU A 163 -23.61 -1.70 14.81
N SER A 164 -24.29 -2.83 14.73
CA SER A 164 -24.18 -3.71 13.56
C SER A 164 -25.13 -3.22 12.46
N ARG A 165 -24.62 -3.14 11.23
CA ARG A 165 -25.40 -2.75 10.03
C ARG A 165 -25.23 -3.82 8.97
N ARG A 166 -26.36 -4.35 8.51
CA ARG A 166 -26.41 -5.25 7.36
C ARG A 166 -26.80 -4.44 6.13
N LEU A 167 -25.94 -4.45 5.13
CA LEU A 167 -26.24 -3.88 3.81
C LEU A 167 -26.77 -5.00 2.92
N THR A 168 -27.95 -4.84 2.38
CA THR A 168 -28.64 -5.82 1.50
C THR A 168 -28.93 -5.18 0.16
#